data_49e6255378c82c29bef49b6a5c366a66
#
_entry.id   49e6255378c82c29bef49b6a5c366a66
#
_cell.length_a   1.000
_cell.length_b   1.000
_cell.length_c   1.000
_cell.angle_alpha   90.00
_cell.angle_beta   90.00
_cell.angle_gamma   90.00
#
_symmetry.space_group_name_H-M   'P 1'
#
loop_
_entity.id
_entity.type
_entity.pdbx_description
1 polymer ?
#
loop_
_entity_poly.entity_id
_entity_poly.type
_entity_poly.pdbx_seq_one_letter_code
_entity_poly.pdbx_strand_id
1 'polypeptide(L)'
;TGGMANVDVCNLTWDLVQEDRIVYERIKFPKTAKPELLSKAKAIMNKYRGQSYGNYVFPVFTHKHTTTSKKTTRVKQISTRLSQTLTKACKMLRIKENITWYSARGSFISKMVDAGNNPYVVAEMAGNSPLTIYKHYYKNTKREEIKRQMEEMF
;
A
#
# COMPACT_ATOMS: atom_id res chain seq x y z
N THR A 1 4.39 -4.76 -0.21
CA THR A 1 3.41 -4.27 -1.20
C THR A 1 3.32 -2.73 -1.29
N GLY A 2 4.33 -1.97 -0.81
CA GLY A 2 4.46 -0.52 -1.03
C GLY A 2 3.25 0.33 -0.60
N GLY A 3 2.49 -0.08 0.41
CA GLY A 3 1.28 0.65 0.81
C GLY A 3 0.16 0.62 -0.24
N MET A 4 0.06 -0.45 -1.03
CA MET A 4 -0.99 -0.65 -2.03
C MET A 4 -2.38 -0.41 -1.45
N ALA A 5 -3.25 0.31 -2.16
CA ALA A 5 -4.62 0.55 -1.70
C ALA A 5 -5.43 -0.76 -1.71
N ASN A 6 -6.45 -0.85 -0.83
CA ASN A 6 -7.23 -2.09 -0.71
C ASN A 6 -7.91 -2.51 -2.03
N VAL A 7 -8.39 -1.56 -2.81
CA VAL A 7 -9.00 -1.85 -4.12
C VAL A 7 -7.98 -2.46 -5.07
N ASP A 8 -6.75 -1.99 -5.06
CA ASP A 8 -5.67 -2.50 -5.89
C ASP A 8 -5.25 -3.91 -5.41
N VAL A 9 -5.13 -4.12 -4.08
CA VAL A 9 -4.86 -5.45 -3.51
C VAL A 9 -5.96 -6.44 -3.87
N CYS A 10 -7.24 -6.04 -3.78
CA CYS A 10 -8.36 -6.91 -4.12
C CYS A 10 -8.39 -7.32 -5.60
N ASN A 11 -7.86 -6.47 -6.47
CA ASN A 11 -7.83 -6.72 -7.91
C ASN A 11 -6.46 -7.22 -8.42
N LEU A 12 -5.50 -7.45 -7.52
CA LEU A 12 -4.18 -7.93 -7.91
C LEU A 12 -4.26 -9.31 -8.54
N THR A 13 -3.63 -9.45 -9.71
CA THR A 13 -3.53 -10.70 -10.47
C THR A 13 -2.08 -11.16 -10.58
N TRP A 14 -1.86 -12.44 -10.81
CA TRP A 14 -0.53 -13.04 -10.84
C TRP A 14 0.34 -12.56 -12.00
N ASP A 15 -0.23 -12.14 -13.11
CA ASP A 15 0.47 -11.54 -14.25
C ASP A 15 1.13 -10.19 -13.92
N LEU A 16 0.64 -9.48 -12.88
CA LEU A 16 1.23 -8.23 -12.39
C LEU A 16 2.36 -8.46 -11.39
N VAL A 17 2.58 -9.70 -10.96
CA VAL A 17 3.57 -10.09 -9.96
C VAL A 17 4.81 -10.61 -10.67
N GLN A 18 5.87 -9.83 -10.65
CA GLN A 18 7.20 -10.22 -11.14
C GLN A 18 8.02 -10.90 -10.03
N GLU A 19 9.24 -11.30 -10.33
CA GLU A 19 10.10 -12.01 -9.39
C GLU A 19 10.45 -11.17 -8.14
N ASP A 20 10.77 -9.90 -8.36
CA ASP A 20 11.28 -8.95 -7.37
C ASP A 20 10.33 -7.80 -7.05
N ARG A 21 9.29 -7.58 -7.85
CA ARG A 21 8.37 -6.44 -7.72
C ARG A 21 6.95 -6.75 -8.18
N ILE A 22 6.04 -5.84 -7.89
CA ILE A 22 4.69 -5.83 -8.45
C ILE A 22 4.59 -4.60 -9.35
N VAL A 23 4.11 -4.78 -10.58
CA VAL A 23 3.89 -3.67 -11.52
C VAL A 23 2.41 -3.58 -11.82
N TYR A 24 1.77 -2.50 -11.38
CA TYR A 24 0.32 -2.34 -11.57
C TYR A 24 -0.08 -0.89 -11.79
N GLU A 25 -1.20 -0.69 -12.46
CA GLU A 25 -1.84 0.62 -12.57
C GLU A 25 -2.90 0.76 -11.46
N ARG A 26 -2.86 1.88 -10.73
CA ARG A 26 -3.81 2.15 -9.65
C ARG A 26 -5.21 2.41 -10.19
N ILE A 27 -6.21 1.76 -9.61
CA ILE A 27 -7.59 1.81 -10.10
C ILE A 27 -8.23 3.19 -9.88
N LYS A 28 -8.01 3.84 -8.72
CA LYS A 28 -8.66 5.13 -8.42
C LYS A 28 -7.98 6.34 -9.07
N PHE A 29 -6.68 6.26 -9.23
CA PHE A 29 -5.87 7.32 -9.79
C PHE A 29 -4.89 6.67 -10.75
N PRO A 30 -5.23 6.58 -12.06
CA PRO A 30 -4.42 5.88 -13.05
C PRO A 30 -2.97 6.37 -13.04
N LYS A 31 -2.12 5.62 -12.39
CA LYS A 31 -0.69 5.84 -12.29
C LYS A 31 -0.02 4.51 -11.97
N THR A 32 1.01 4.19 -12.71
CA THR A 32 1.79 3.00 -12.49
C THR A 32 2.48 3.06 -11.12
N ALA A 33 2.41 1.96 -10.39
CA ALA A 33 3.13 1.75 -9.15
C ALA A 33 4.01 0.51 -9.28
N LYS A 34 5.23 0.59 -8.75
CA LYS A 34 6.23 -0.49 -8.85
C LYS A 34 6.87 -0.77 -7.47
N PRO A 35 6.09 -1.22 -6.48
CA PRO A 35 6.67 -1.59 -5.19
C PRO A 35 7.48 -2.87 -5.29
N GLU A 36 8.59 -2.92 -4.55
CA GLU A 36 9.38 -4.13 -4.36
C GLU A 36 8.57 -5.22 -3.65
N LEU A 37 8.75 -6.46 -4.09
CA LEU A 37 8.07 -7.64 -3.53
C LEU A 37 8.94 -8.30 -2.45
N LEU A 38 8.69 -7.90 -1.21
CA LEU A 38 9.41 -8.45 -0.06
C LEU A 38 9.08 -9.92 0.15
N SER A 39 10.03 -10.70 0.65
CA SER A 39 9.90 -12.14 0.93
C SER A 39 8.67 -12.47 1.81
N LYS A 40 8.40 -11.66 2.83
CA LYS A 40 7.19 -11.80 3.67
C LYS A 40 5.89 -11.63 2.87
N ALA A 41 5.85 -10.68 1.95
CA ALA A 41 4.68 -10.47 1.09
C ALA A 41 4.51 -11.65 0.12
N LYS A 42 5.60 -12.10 -0.51
CA LYS A 42 5.61 -13.27 -1.40
C LYS A 42 5.11 -14.53 -0.68
N ALA A 43 5.56 -14.77 0.56
CA ALA A 43 5.11 -15.90 1.37
C ALA A 43 3.60 -15.84 1.68
N ILE A 44 3.07 -14.65 2.00
CA ILE A 44 1.62 -14.47 2.23
C ILE A 44 0.83 -14.72 0.94
N MET A 45 1.26 -14.15 -0.18
CA MET A 45 0.58 -14.33 -1.47
C MET A 45 0.56 -15.80 -1.90
N ASN A 46 1.68 -16.52 -1.72
CA ASN A 46 1.78 -17.94 -2.05
C ASN A 46 0.84 -18.84 -1.24
N LYS A 47 0.44 -18.47 -0.01
CA LYS A 47 -0.58 -19.20 0.76
C LYS A 47 -1.93 -19.27 0.05
N TYR A 48 -2.23 -18.30 -0.81
CA TYR A 48 -3.50 -18.25 -1.56
C TYR A 48 -3.39 -18.80 -2.99
N ARG A 49 -2.21 -19.26 -3.40
CA ARG A 49 -2.00 -19.83 -4.74
C ARG A 49 -2.89 -21.05 -4.93
N GLY A 50 -3.68 -21.04 -6.00
CA GLY A 50 -4.66 -22.11 -6.29
C GLY A 50 -5.98 -22.02 -5.50
N GLN A 51 -6.14 -21.07 -4.57
CA GLN A 51 -7.38 -20.89 -3.79
C GLN A 51 -8.26 -19.75 -4.34
N SER A 52 -7.75 -18.94 -5.25
CA SER A 52 -8.42 -17.77 -5.79
C SER A 52 -9.12 -18.08 -7.11
N TYR A 53 -10.22 -17.38 -7.38
CA TYR A 53 -10.92 -17.48 -8.65
C TYR A 53 -10.09 -16.83 -9.77
N GLY A 54 -9.98 -17.50 -10.90
CA GLY A 54 -9.25 -17.01 -12.07
C GLY A 54 -7.77 -16.73 -11.71
N ASN A 55 -7.23 -15.63 -12.26
CA ASN A 55 -5.83 -15.24 -12.06
C ASN A 55 -5.60 -14.30 -10.84
N TYR A 56 -6.61 -14.11 -9.98
CA TYR A 56 -6.44 -13.24 -8.80
C TYR A 56 -5.48 -13.85 -7.78
N VAL A 57 -4.69 -12.97 -7.13
CA VAL A 57 -3.77 -13.38 -6.05
C VAL A 57 -4.54 -13.76 -4.78
N PHE A 58 -5.59 -13.00 -4.44
CA PHE A 58 -6.35 -13.20 -3.21
C PHE A 58 -7.78 -13.68 -3.51
N PRO A 59 -8.38 -14.52 -2.65
CA PRO A 59 -9.72 -15.09 -2.84
C PRO A 59 -10.83 -14.07 -2.51
N VAL A 60 -10.76 -12.89 -3.13
CA VAL A 60 -11.74 -11.81 -2.96
C VAL A 60 -12.95 -12.03 -3.84
N PHE A 61 -12.70 -12.39 -5.10
CA PHE A 61 -13.74 -12.58 -6.11
C PHE A 61 -14.06 -14.07 -6.32
N THR A 62 -15.24 -14.34 -6.83
CA THR A 62 -15.73 -15.66 -7.23
C THR A 62 -16.40 -15.56 -8.60
N HIS A 63 -16.86 -16.67 -9.17
CA HIS A 63 -17.65 -16.71 -10.41
C HIS A 63 -18.88 -15.78 -10.42
N LYS A 64 -19.36 -15.34 -9.25
CA LYS A 64 -20.52 -14.43 -9.12
C LYS A 64 -20.16 -12.95 -9.38
N HIS A 65 -18.88 -12.59 -9.32
CA HIS A 65 -18.40 -11.20 -9.43
C HIS A 65 -17.91 -10.91 -10.86
N THR A 66 -18.81 -11.03 -11.83
CA THR A 66 -18.49 -10.93 -13.27
C THR A 66 -18.44 -9.49 -13.78
N THR A 67 -19.20 -8.57 -13.20
CA THR A 67 -19.29 -7.18 -13.64
C THR A 67 -18.48 -6.25 -12.72
N THR A 68 -18.07 -5.10 -13.25
CA THR A 68 -17.37 -4.05 -12.48
C THR A 68 -18.17 -3.60 -11.27
N SER A 69 -19.49 -3.45 -11.40
CA SER A 69 -20.37 -3.08 -10.27
C SER A 69 -20.34 -4.12 -9.15
N LYS A 70 -20.46 -5.42 -9.48
CA LYS A 70 -20.38 -6.52 -8.50
C LYS A 70 -19.01 -6.58 -7.83
N LYS A 71 -17.92 -6.39 -8.57
CA LYS A 71 -16.56 -6.31 -8.02
C LYS A 71 -16.42 -5.12 -7.06
N THR A 72 -16.90 -3.95 -7.46
CA THR A 72 -16.86 -2.74 -6.60
C THR A 72 -17.62 -2.96 -5.29
N THR A 73 -18.83 -3.52 -5.35
CA THR A 73 -19.63 -3.86 -4.17
C THR A 73 -18.88 -4.85 -3.28
N ARG A 74 -18.26 -5.88 -3.85
CA ARG A 74 -17.48 -6.86 -3.10
C ARG A 74 -16.28 -6.23 -2.40
N VAL A 75 -15.54 -5.36 -3.06
CA VAL A 75 -14.41 -4.61 -2.46
C VAL A 75 -14.90 -3.75 -1.30
N LYS A 76 -16.04 -3.06 -1.43
CA LYS A 76 -16.66 -2.30 -0.32
C LYS A 76 -16.98 -3.19 0.88
N GLN A 77 -17.57 -4.37 0.67
CA GLN A 77 -17.87 -5.33 1.74
C GLN A 77 -16.60 -5.80 2.47
N ILE A 78 -15.53 -6.13 1.72
CA ILE A 78 -14.24 -6.51 2.31
C ILE A 78 -13.65 -5.34 3.12
N SER A 79 -13.69 -4.13 2.59
CA SER A 79 -13.23 -2.92 3.29
C SER A 79 -13.96 -2.69 4.61
N THR A 80 -15.28 -2.83 4.62
CA THR A 80 -16.10 -2.69 5.83
C THR A 80 -15.74 -3.73 6.88
N ARG A 81 -15.65 -5.01 6.48
CA ARG A 81 -15.25 -6.09 7.40
C ARG A 81 -13.87 -5.86 8.00
N LEU A 82 -12.92 -5.43 7.18
CA LEU A 82 -11.56 -5.14 7.64
C LEU A 82 -11.55 -3.97 8.62
N SER A 83 -12.27 -2.88 8.33
CA SER A 83 -12.38 -1.74 9.25
C SER A 83 -12.96 -2.15 10.60
N GLN A 84 -14.00 -2.99 10.61
CA GLN A 84 -14.57 -3.55 11.84
C GLN A 84 -13.55 -4.40 12.62
N THR A 85 -12.78 -5.24 11.91
CA THR A 85 -11.74 -6.06 12.51
C THR A 85 -10.62 -5.23 13.10
N LEU A 86 -10.16 -4.20 12.37
CA LEU A 86 -9.13 -3.26 12.87
C LEU A 86 -9.63 -2.50 14.10
N THR A 87 -10.87 -2.02 14.10
CA THR A 87 -11.46 -1.33 15.25
C THR A 87 -11.50 -2.26 16.48
N LYS A 88 -11.88 -3.52 16.31
CA LYS A 88 -11.87 -4.51 17.40
C LYS A 88 -10.44 -4.75 17.92
N ALA A 89 -9.48 -4.95 17.01
CA ALA A 89 -8.08 -5.15 17.37
C ALA A 89 -7.50 -3.94 18.11
N CYS A 90 -7.77 -2.71 17.66
CA CYS A 90 -7.35 -1.49 18.35
C CYS A 90 -7.90 -1.42 19.78
N LYS A 91 -9.18 -1.75 19.97
CA LYS A 91 -9.79 -1.80 21.31
C LYS A 91 -9.11 -2.83 22.21
N MET A 92 -8.87 -4.03 21.72
CA MET A 92 -8.21 -5.11 22.46
C MET A 92 -6.78 -4.74 22.86
N LEU A 93 -6.05 -4.05 21.98
CA LEU A 93 -4.67 -3.62 22.17
C LEU A 93 -4.54 -2.26 22.86
N ARG A 94 -5.67 -1.63 23.24
CA ARG A 94 -5.74 -0.28 23.83
C ARG A 94 -5.06 0.80 22.97
N ILE A 95 -5.11 0.64 21.65
CA ILE A 95 -4.63 1.62 20.69
C ILE A 95 -5.71 2.70 20.53
N LYS A 96 -5.36 3.96 20.80
CA LYS A 96 -6.30 5.11 20.73
C LYS A 96 -6.48 5.65 19.32
N GLU A 97 -5.48 5.45 18.47
CA GLU A 97 -5.47 5.93 17.10
C GLU A 97 -6.47 5.16 16.23
N ASN A 98 -7.13 5.88 15.32
CA ASN A 98 -8.01 5.26 14.34
C ASN A 98 -7.19 4.63 13.21
N ILE A 99 -6.91 3.33 13.33
CA ILE A 99 -6.17 2.58 12.31
C ILE A 99 -7.14 2.10 11.24
N THR A 100 -6.85 2.46 10.00
CA THR A 100 -7.57 2.06 8.81
C THR A 100 -6.64 1.30 7.85
N TRP A 101 -7.19 0.71 6.79
CA TRP A 101 -6.34 0.18 5.71
C TRP A 101 -5.40 1.25 5.14
N TYR A 102 -5.88 2.48 5.03
CA TYR A 102 -5.09 3.59 4.49
C TYR A 102 -3.89 3.95 5.36
N SER A 103 -3.95 3.65 6.65
CA SER A 103 -2.83 3.84 7.59
C SER A 103 -1.58 3.05 7.17
N ALA A 104 -1.75 1.85 6.59
CA ALA A 104 -0.64 1.06 6.08
C ALA A 104 0.12 1.78 4.95
N ARG A 105 -0.61 2.49 4.07
CA ARG A 105 -0.01 3.28 3.00
C ARG A 105 0.73 4.51 3.55
N GLY A 106 0.07 5.23 4.45
CA GLY A 106 0.69 6.38 5.12
C GLY A 106 1.97 5.98 5.85
N SER A 107 1.91 4.90 6.62
CA SER A 107 3.08 4.36 7.35
C SER A 107 4.22 3.92 6.41
N PHE A 108 3.90 3.29 5.27
CA PHE A 108 4.92 2.92 4.29
C PHE A 108 5.64 4.17 3.76
N ILE A 109 4.87 5.15 3.28
CA ILE A 109 5.44 6.37 2.68
C ILE A 109 6.24 7.15 3.73
N SER A 110 5.68 7.38 4.93
CA SER A 110 6.39 8.10 5.99
C SER A 110 7.71 7.43 6.36
N LYS A 111 7.70 6.10 6.57
CA LYS A 111 8.93 5.35 6.91
C LYS A 111 9.98 5.42 5.81
N MET A 112 9.58 5.38 4.53
CA MET A 112 10.51 5.50 3.41
C MET A 112 11.13 6.90 3.34
N VAL A 113 10.30 7.94 3.58
CA VAL A 113 10.77 9.34 3.62
C VAL A 113 11.68 9.58 4.83
N ASP A 114 11.29 9.08 6.01
CA ASP A 114 12.07 9.21 7.25
C ASP A 114 13.43 8.49 7.17
N ALA A 115 13.49 7.40 6.39
CA ALA A 115 14.74 6.69 6.07
C ALA A 115 15.62 7.42 5.03
N GLY A 116 15.23 8.61 4.57
CA GLY A 116 16.00 9.43 3.64
C GLY A 116 15.88 9.04 2.17
N ASN A 117 14.92 8.18 1.81
CA ASN A 117 14.72 7.79 0.42
C ASN A 117 14.24 8.97 -0.43
N ASN A 118 14.73 9.00 -1.68
CA ASN A 118 14.36 10.02 -2.63
C ASN A 118 12.83 10.03 -2.89
N PRO A 119 12.14 11.19 -2.79
CA PRO A 119 10.70 11.30 -3.02
C PRO A 119 10.22 10.77 -4.38
N TYR A 120 11.05 10.82 -5.41
CA TYR A 120 10.73 10.25 -6.73
C TYR A 120 10.63 8.73 -6.67
N VAL A 121 11.57 8.07 -5.98
CA VAL A 121 11.57 6.61 -5.78
C VAL A 121 10.35 6.19 -4.96
N VAL A 122 10.08 6.88 -3.85
CA VAL A 122 8.90 6.61 -3.01
C VAL A 122 7.59 6.81 -3.80
N ALA A 123 7.54 7.84 -4.64
CA ALA A 123 6.39 8.11 -5.49
C ALA A 123 6.16 7.01 -6.54
N GLU A 124 7.21 6.50 -7.16
CA GLU A 124 7.14 5.37 -8.11
C GLU A 124 6.62 4.11 -7.42
N MET A 125 7.21 3.74 -6.28
CA MET A 125 6.77 2.58 -5.50
C MET A 125 5.30 2.67 -5.07
N ALA A 126 4.88 3.85 -4.64
CA ALA A 126 3.52 4.07 -4.14
C ALA A 126 2.50 4.43 -5.24
N GLY A 127 2.93 4.67 -6.48
CA GLY A 127 2.06 5.21 -7.53
C GLY A 127 1.48 6.58 -7.14
N ASN A 128 2.32 7.47 -6.61
CA ASN A 128 1.98 8.86 -6.28
C ASN A 128 2.74 9.85 -7.18
N SER A 129 2.47 11.14 -7.04
CA SER A 129 3.38 12.15 -7.58
C SER A 129 4.47 12.50 -6.56
N PRO A 130 5.71 12.82 -6.99
CA PRO A 130 6.76 13.29 -6.08
C PRO A 130 6.32 14.52 -5.28
N LEU A 131 5.57 15.42 -5.90
CA LEU A 131 5.02 16.61 -5.25
C LEU A 131 4.06 16.22 -4.09
N THR A 132 3.23 15.18 -4.27
CA THR A 132 2.35 14.67 -3.23
C THR A 132 3.15 14.10 -2.06
N ILE A 133 4.23 13.35 -2.35
CA ILE A 133 5.12 12.84 -1.31
C ILE A 133 5.74 13.99 -0.54
N TYR A 134 6.31 14.95 -1.24
CA TYR A 134 6.95 16.10 -0.64
C TYR A 134 5.97 16.91 0.24
N LYS A 135 4.81 17.27 -0.29
CA LYS A 135 3.82 18.12 0.40
C LYS A 135 3.23 17.49 1.66
N HIS A 136 2.99 16.17 1.65
CA HIS A 136 2.21 15.51 2.70
C HIS A 136 3.03 14.66 3.66
N TYR A 137 4.22 14.23 3.27
CA TYR A 137 5.04 13.29 4.04
C TYR A 137 6.42 13.84 4.40
N TYR A 138 6.92 14.83 3.65
CA TYR A 138 8.16 15.51 3.99
C TYR A 138 7.87 16.54 5.09
N LYS A 139 8.04 16.16 6.34
CA LYS A 139 7.94 17.10 7.45
C LYS A 139 9.27 17.86 7.58
N ASN A 140 9.20 19.16 7.91
CA ASN A 140 10.35 20.02 8.19
C ASN A 140 11.15 19.62 9.45
N THR A 141 11.03 18.38 9.92
CA THR A 141 11.65 17.85 11.14
C THR A 141 13.17 17.66 11.04
N LYS A 142 13.75 17.84 9.85
CA LYS A 142 15.22 17.72 9.65
C LYS A 142 15.97 19.04 9.57
N ARG A 143 15.36 20.15 10.00
CA ARG A 143 16.00 21.47 9.90
C ARG A 143 17.27 21.56 10.73
N GLU A 144 17.26 20.98 11.93
CA GLU A 144 18.45 20.92 12.79
C GLU A 144 19.52 19.98 12.22
N GLU A 145 19.12 18.86 11.64
CA GLU A 145 20.05 17.94 11.01
C GLU A 145 20.68 18.53 9.74
N ILE A 146 19.89 19.26 8.93
CA ILE A 146 20.39 20.00 7.77
C ILE A 146 21.35 21.10 8.23
N LYS A 147 21.01 21.82 9.29
CA LYS A 147 21.90 22.86 9.88
C LYS A 147 23.22 22.25 10.32
N ARG A 148 23.18 21.14 11.04
CA ARG A 148 24.39 20.41 11.46
C ARG A 148 25.23 19.97 10.26
N GLN A 149 24.60 19.37 9.24
CA GLN A 149 25.30 18.97 8.02
C GLN A 149 25.92 20.16 7.29
N MET A 150 25.25 21.31 7.25
CA MET A 150 25.82 22.55 6.67
C MET A 150 27.03 23.01 7.49
N GLU A 151 26.95 23.01 8.81
CA GLU A 151 28.05 23.39 9.69
C GLU A 151 29.25 22.42 9.58
N GLU A 152 29.01 21.14 9.26
CA GLU A 152 30.07 20.14 9.02
C GLU A 152 30.71 20.25 7.61
N MET A 153 29.99 20.83 6.63
CA MET A 153 30.48 20.96 5.24
C MET A 153 31.18 22.30 4.94
N PHE A 154 30.89 23.33 5.71
CA PHE A 154 31.38 24.69 5.52
C PHE A 154 32.01 25.25 6.78
#